data_68fd33334d03fa0d9ee05b20992d4e28
#
_entry.id   68fd33334d03fa0d9ee05b20992d4e28
#
_cell.length_a   1.000
_cell.length_b   1.000
_cell.length_c   1.000
_cell.angle_alpha   90.00
_cell.angle_beta   90.00
_cell.angle_gamma   90.00
#
_symmetry.space_group_name_H-M   'P 1'
#
loop_
_entity.id
_entity.type
_entity.pdbx_description
1 polymer ?
#
loop_
_entity_poly.entity_id
_entity_poly.type
_entity_poly.pdbx_seq_one_letter_code
_entity_poly.pdbx_strand_id
1 'polypeptide(L)'
;CYPENAPRYISDILTCSMTMYFQSRHEAGEQLAVQLFEKYRYENTAVVALSDGAVAVGEPIAAKLHCVLTMLVSEDVAIPGEGQSLGAVSQEGTFTYSSELEASEIREYNTEFHGYFEEKKREAFHKINNLIGDGGIIDHDMLRERTVILISDGLSDITPLDVALDFLKPVKLARLVIAAPVASVDVVDRVHMVADELHILDVKANYLGTDHYYEQNDLPTHEQTIAKINQIILNWR
;
A
#
# COMPACT_ATOMS: atom_id res chain seq x y z
N CYS A 1 -22.07 10.73 -18.78
CA CYS A 1 -21.77 12.17 -18.93
C CYS A 1 -20.94 12.59 -17.74
N TYR A 2 -19.68 12.80 -17.92
CA TYR A 2 -18.75 13.27 -16.89
C TYR A 2 -18.82 14.81 -16.83
N PRO A 3 -18.60 15.44 -15.67
CA PRO A 3 -18.56 16.88 -15.56
C PRO A 3 -17.35 17.44 -16.32
N GLU A 4 -17.55 18.55 -17.04
CA GLU A 4 -16.54 19.23 -17.89
C GLU A 4 -15.32 19.79 -17.14
N ASN A 5 -15.16 19.56 -15.83
CA ASN A 5 -14.10 20.09 -14.98
C ASN A 5 -13.23 19.03 -14.29
N ALA A 6 -13.10 17.84 -14.86
CA ALA A 6 -12.17 16.85 -14.31
C ALA A 6 -10.71 17.33 -14.50
N PRO A 7 -9.85 17.21 -13.48
CA PRO A 7 -8.44 17.59 -13.58
C PRO A 7 -7.72 16.84 -14.70
N ARG A 8 -6.81 17.49 -15.40
CA ARG A 8 -6.13 16.96 -16.61
C ARG A 8 -5.39 15.62 -16.38
N TYR A 9 -4.96 15.32 -15.14
CA TYR A 9 -4.28 14.06 -14.84
C TYR A 9 -5.21 12.83 -14.88
N ILE A 10 -6.53 13.01 -14.70
CA ILE A 10 -7.51 11.92 -14.84
C ILE A 10 -7.74 11.59 -16.33
N SER A 11 -7.58 12.55 -17.25
CA SER A 11 -7.79 12.32 -18.68
C SER A 11 -6.73 11.41 -19.31
N ASP A 12 -5.52 11.39 -18.77
CA ASP A 12 -4.43 10.54 -19.26
C ASP A 12 -4.52 9.10 -18.73
N ILE A 13 -5.24 8.89 -17.60
CA ILE A 13 -5.52 7.57 -17.00
C ILE A 13 -6.77 6.91 -17.61
N LEU A 14 -7.75 7.73 -18.09
CA LEU A 14 -9.07 7.26 -18.54
C LEU A 14 -9.15 6.86 -20.03
N THR A 15 -8.07 6.55 -20.70
CA THR A 15 -8.13 6.00 -22.05
C THR A 15 -8.54 4.53 -22.03
N CYS A 16 -9.83 4.31 -22.24
CA CYS A 16 -10.49 3.05 -22.56
C CYS A 16 -11.02 2.25 -21.35
N SER A 17 -12.34 2.32 -21.14
CA SER A 17 -13.08 1.56 -20.15
C SER A 17 -13.26 0.07 -20.56
N MET A 18 -12.19 -0.63 -20.84
CA MET A 18 -12.16 -2.08 -20.74
C MET A 18 -11.78 -2.41 -19.30
N THR A 19 -12.63 -3.16 -18.61
CA THR A 19 -12.28 -3.70 -17.29
C THR A 19 -11.00 -4.51 -17.45
N MET A 20 -9.90 -3.98 -16.93
CA MET A 20 -8.63 -4.68 -16.98
C MET A 20 -8.64 -5.75 -15.90
N TYR A 21 -8.53 -7.00 -16.30
CA TYR A 21 -8.27 -8.13 -15.42
C TYR A 21 -6.83 -8.58 -15.62
N PHE A 22 -6.11 -8.76 -14.51
CA PHE A 22 -4.74 -9.27 -14.52
C PHE A 22 -4.77 -10.79 -14.37
N GLN A 23 -3.88 -11.48 -15.04
CA GLN A 23 -3.75 -12.93 -14.86
C GLN A 23 -3.35 -13.28 -13.43
N SER A 24 -2.39 -12.50 -12.89
CA SER A 24 -1.85 -12.66 -11.54
C SER A 24 -1.31 -11.34 -11.00
N ARG A 25 -1.02 -11.27 -9.69
CA ARG A 25 -0.33 -10.13 -9.07
C ARG A 25 1.07 -9.94 -9.66
N HIS A 26 1.75 -11.03 -9.96
CA HIS A 26 3.07 -10.98 -10.59
C HIS A 26 3.03 -10.33 -11.98
N GLU A 27 2.10 -10.72 -12.83
CA GLU A 27 1.94 -10.14 -14.19
C GLU A 27 1.58 -8.64 -14.11
N ALA A 28 0.69 -8.25 -13.20
CA ALA A 28 0.38 -6.85 -12.96
C ALA A 28 1.63 -6.05 -12.51
N GLY A 29 2.47 -6.66 -11.68
CA GLY A 29 3.76 -6.11 -11.27
C GLY A 29 4.74 -5.97 -12.43
N GLU A 30 4.78 -6.89 -13.39
CA GLU A 30 5.60 -6.76 -14.60
C GLU A 30 5.18 -5.56 -15.46
N GLN A 31 3.86 -5.33 -15.60
CA GLN A 31 3.33 -4.16 -16.33
C GLN A 31 3.74 -2.84 -15.65
N LEU A 32 3.58 -2.74 -14.32
CA LEU A 32 4.04 -1.58 -13.54
C LEU A 32 5.56 -1.40 -13.65
N ALA A 33 6.32 -2.51 -13.58
CA ALA A 33 7.77 -2.49 -13.67
C ALA A 33 8.29 -1.89 -14.98
N VAL A 34 7.58 -2.06 -16.10
CA VAL A 34 7.93 -1.43 -17.37
C VAL A 34 7.82 0.09 -17.26
N GLN A 35 6.71 0.61 -16.75
CA GLN A 35 6.49 2.06 -16.61
C GLN A 35 7.49 2.69 -15.62
N LEU A 36 7.68 2.05 -14.46
CA LEU A 36 8.57 2.54 -13.42
C LEU A 36 10.05 2.51 -13.85
N PHE A 37 10.46 1.49 -14.62
CA PHE A 37 11.83 1.37 -15.09
C PHE A 37 12.23 2.52 -16.03
N GLU A 38 11.38 2.94 -16.93
CA GLU A 38 11.68 4.05 -17.85
C GLU A 38 12.02 5.32 -17.07
N LYS A 39 11.38 5.53 -15.92
CA LYS A 39 11.46 6.75 -15.15
C LYS A 39 12.52 6.70 -14.04
N TYR A 40 12.61 5.57 -13.33
CA TYR A 40 13.39 5.48 -12.07
C TYR A 40 14.65 4.62 -12.17
N ARG A 41 14.99 4.07 -13.34
CA ARG A 41 16.15 3.16 -13.52
C ARG A 41 17.51 3.72 -13.10
N TYR A 42 17.62 5.04 -12.97
CA TYR A 42 18.85 5.70 -12.55
C TYR A 42 18.75 6.37 -11.18
N GLU A 43 17.64 6.19 -10.51
CA GLU A 43 17.41 6.73 -9.17
C GLU A 43 17.76 5.70 -8.10
N ASN A 44 18.13 6.20 -6.90
CA ASN A 44 18.30 5.33 -5.73
C ASN A 44 16.91 5.05 -5.15
N THR A 45 16.31 3.92 -5.53
CA THR A 45 14.95 3.55 -5.20
C THR A 45 14.89 2.52 -4.08
N ALA A 46 13.76 2.49 -3.36
CA ALA A 46 13.37 1.42 -2.46
C ALA A 46 11.87 1.13 -2.66
N VAL A 47 11.49 -0.13 -2.75
CA VAL A 47 10.10 -0.58 -2.85
C VAL A 47 9.62 -1.02 -1.48
N VAL A 48 8.48 -0.47 -1.04
CA VAL A 48 7.82 -0.82 0.23
C VAL A 48 6.43 -1.35 -0.09
N ALA A 49 6.23 -2.64 0.11
CA ALA A 49 4.94 -3.29 -0.06
C ALA A 49 4.06 -3.10 1.19
N LEU A 50 2.76 -2.90 1.00
CA LEU A 50 1.79 -2.65 2.07
C LEU A 50 1.02 -3.91 2.51
N SER A 51 1.20 -5.03 1.79
CA SER A 51 0.54 -6.31 2.06
C SER A 51 1.36 -7.47 1.48
N ASP A 52 1.03 -8.71 1.86
CA ASP A 52 1.60 -9.90 1.24
C ASP A 52 1.34 -9.95 -0.27
N GLY A 53 0.14 -9.56 -0.72
CA GLY A 53 -0.20 -9.45 -2.14
C GLY A 53 0.61 -8.37 -2.86
N ALA A 54 0.87 -7.26 -2.17
CA ALA A 54 1.70 -6.18 -2.70
C ALA A 54 3.17 -6.62 -2.91
N VAL A 55 3.68 -7.57 -2.11
CA VAL A 55 5.02 -8.16 -2.33
C VAL A 55 5.08 -8.93 -3.65
N ALA A 56 4.01 -9.64 -4.02
CA ALA A 56 3.95 -10.34 -5.31
C ALA A 56 3.96 -9.36 -6.50
N VAL A 57 3.35 -8.19 -6.35
CA VAL A 57 3.42 -7.08 -7.34
C VAL A 57 4.80 -6.39 -7.30
N GLY A 58 5.36 -6.18 -6.12
CA GLY A 58 6.63 -5.47 -5.92
C GLY A 58 7.87 -6.26 -6.35
N GLU A 59 7.81 -7.60 -6.33
CA GLU A 59 8.92 -8.48 -6.70
C GLU A 59 9.47 -8.20 -8.11
N PRO A 60 8.67 -8.21 -9.20
CA PRO A 60 9.15 -7.89 -10.54
C PRO A 60 9.61 -6.43 -10.68
N ILE A 61 9.01 -5.50 -9.94
CA ILE A 61 9.42 -4.10 -9.93
C ILE A 61 10.81 -3.95 -9.31
N ALA A 62 11.03 -4.53 -8.12
CA ALA A 62 12.31 -4.48 -7.45
C ALA A 62 13.41 -5.19 -8.25
N ALA A 63 13.10 -6.34 -8.86
CA ALA A 63 14.01 -7.05 -9.74
C ALA A 63 14.43 -6.21 -10.95
N LYS A 64 13.49 -5.51 -11.57
CA LYS A 64 13.76 -4.69 -12.76
C LYS A 64 14.48 -3.39 -12.45
N LEU A 65 14.17 -2.74 -11.33
CA LEU A 65 14.82 -1.52 -10.85
C LEU A 65 16.16 -1.79 -10.13
N HIS A 66 16.47 -3.04 -9.85
CA HIS A 66 17.64 -3.43 -9.05
C HIS A 66 17.68 -2.73 -7.69
N CYS A 67 16.55 -2.74 -6.97
CA CYS A 67 16.41 -2.04 -5.70
C CYS A 67 15.89 -2.95 -4.58
N VAL A 68 15.97 -2.47 -3.35
CA VAL A 68 15.49 -3.20 -2.18
C VAL A 68 13.96 -3.31 -2.21
N LEU A 69 13.44 -4.49 -1.90
CA LEU A 69 12.04 -4.73 -1.59
C LEU A 69 11.91 -5.02 -0.10
N THR A 70 11.01 -4.32 0.55
CA THR A 70 10.64 -4.56 1.95
C THR A 70 9.12 -4.47 2.10
N MET A 71 8.60 -4.84 3.28
CA MET A 71 7.17 -4.79 3.54
C MET A 71 6.90 -4.10 4.87
N LEU A 72 5.97 -3.13 4.84
CA LEU A 72 5.41 -2.53 6.05
C LEU A 72 4.22 -3.36 6.51
N VAL A 73 4.35 -3.98 7.68
CA VAL A 73 3.26 -4.75 8.28
C VAL A 73 2.37 -3.82 9.09
N SER A 74 1.09 -3.83 8.78
CA SER A 74 0.05 -3.15 9.56
C SER A 74 -1.16 -4.05 9.75
N GLU A 75 -1.93 -3.78 10.79
CA GLU A 75 -3.15 -4.55 11.11
C GLU A 75 -4.29 -3.58 11.43
N ASP A 76 -5.39 -3.74 10.72
CA ASP A 76 -6.55 -2.87 10.82
C ASP A 76 -7.32 -3.08 12.13
N VAL A 77 -7.88 -1.98 12.65
CA VAL A 77 -8.79 -1.97 13.79
C VAL A 77 -10.16 -1.51 13.29
N ALA A 78 -11.05 -2.48 13.06
CA ALA A 78 -12.39 -2.22 12.53
C ALA A 78 -13.32 -1.56 13.56
N ILE A 79 -14.25 -0.74 13.08
CA ILE A 79 -15.34 -0.18 13.88
C ILE A 79 -16.44 -1.24 14.04
N PRO A 80 -16.94 -1.49 15.28
CA PRO A 80 -17.96 -2.50 15.50
C PRO A 80 -19.26 -2.21 14.73
N GLY A 81 -19.71 -3.18 13.94
CA GLY A 81 -20.96 -3.07 13.19
C GLY A 81 -20.90 -2.23 11.92
N GLU A 82 -19.76 -1.65 11.61
CA GLU A 82 -19.53 -0.87 10.40
C GLU A 82 -18.51 -1.57 9.51
N GLY A 83 -18.57 -1.33 8.21
CA GLY A 83 -17.62 -1.89 7.24
C GLY A 83 -16.33 -1.09 7.11
N GLN A 84 -16.12 -0.10 8.02
CA GLN A 84 -15.00 0.81 8.00
C GLN A 84 -13.99 0.50 9.09
N SER A 85 -12.74 0.90 8.86
CA SER A 85 -11.67 0.83 9.83
C SER A 85 -11.53 2.14 10.60
N LEU A 86 -11.37 2.07 11.94
CA LEU A 86 -10.99 3.23 12.75
C LEU A 86 -9.58 3.73 12.40
N GLY A 87 -8.73 2.82 11.96
CA GLY A 87 -7.33 3.01 11.67
C GLY A 87 -6.58 1.70 11.77
N ALA A 88 -5.26 1.74 11.78
CA ALA A 88 -4.46 0.53 11.90
C ALA A 88 -3.24 0.72 12.81
N VAL A 89 -2.73 -0.39 13.33
CA VAL A 89 -1.48 -0.46 14.10
C VAL A 89 -0.34 -0.77 13.14
N SER A 90 0.76 -0.02 13.24
CA SER A 90 1.98 -0.29 12.49
C SER A 90 2.87 -1.31 13.19
N GLN A 91 3.88 -1.81 12.49
CA GLN A 91 4.89 -2.69 13.04
C GLN A 91 5.69 -2.12 14.23
N GLU A 92 5.70 -0.80 14.39
CA GLU A 92 6.32 -0.11 15.54
C GLU A 92 5.37 0.01 16.75
N GLY A 93 4.12 -0.46 16.61
CA GLY A 93 3.09 -0.35 17.63
C GLY A 93 2.38 1.01 17.66
N THR A 94 2.67 1.89 16.69
CA THR A 94 1.98 3.17 16.56
C THR A 94 0.61 2.94 15.92
N PHE A 95 -0.44 3.55 16.48
CA PHE A 95 -1.78 3.52 15.92
C PHE A 95 -2.04 4.79 15.10
N THR A 96 -2.38 4.63 13.84
CA THR A 96 -2.75 5.71 12.92
C THR A 96 -4.24 5.63 12.62
N TYR A 97 -4.96 6.75 12.82
CA TYR A 97 -6.38 6.84 12.46
C TYR A 97 -6.54 6.91 10.95
N SER A 98 -7.63 6.32 10.45
CA SER A 98 -8.01 6.46 9.05
C SER A 98 -8.35 7.92 8.73
N SER A 99 -7.79 8.44 7.65
CA SER A 99 -8.10 9.81 7.16
C SER A 99 -9.50 9.93 6.56
N GLU A 100 -10.23 8.82 6.43
CA GLU A 100 -11.63 8.82 6.01
C GLU A 100 -12.58 9.34 7.08
N LEU A 101 -12.17 9.27 8.35
CA LEU A 101 -13.00 9.68 9.48
C LEU A 101 -12.74 11.13 9.87
N GLU A 102 -13.82 11.84 10.16
CA GLU A 102 -13.71 13.18 10.75
C GLU A 102 -13.29 13.11 12.23
N ALA A 103 -12.64 14.18 12.71
CA ALA A 103 -12.20 14.26 14.10
C ALA A 103 -13.35 14.18 15.12
N SER A 104 -14.58 14.52 14.73
CA SER A 104 -15.82 14.37 15.50
C SER A 104 -16.20 12.90 15.65
N GLU A 105 -16.18 12.14 14.55
CA GLU A 105 -16.49 10.70 14.51
C GLU A 105 -15.48 9.90 15.32
N ILE A 106 -14.19 10.19 15.14
CA ILE A 106 -13.12 9.55 15.92
C ILE A 106 -13.34 9.76 17.43
N ARG A 107 -13.76 10.94 17.87
CA ARG A 107 -14.05 11.20 19.29
C ARG A 107 -15.28 10.44 19.78
N GLU A 108 -16.33 10.35 18.97
CA GLU A 108 -17.55 9.64 19.27
C GLU A 108 -17.27 8.14 19.43
N TYR A 109 -16.65 7.52 18.42
CA TYR A 109 -16.27 6.10 18.46
C TYR A 109 -15.33 5.77 19.63
N ASN A 110 -14.32 6.60 19.89
CA ASN A 110 -13.42 6.37 21.03
C ASN A 110 -14.14 6.51 22.38
N THR A 111 -15.19 7.32 22.48
CA THR A 111 -15.98 7.44 23.71
C THR A 111 -16.88 6.23 23.90
N GLU A 112 -17.54 5.79 22.83
CA GLU A 112 -18.50 4.68 22.87
C GLU A 112 -17.82 3.33 23.01
N PHE A 113 -16.73 3.09 22.25
CA PHE A 113 -16.07 1.77 22.14
C PHE A 113 -14.65 1.74 22.71
N HIS A 114 -14.31 2.63 23.65
CA HIS A 114 -12.94 2.76 24.17
C HIS A 114 -12.30 1.41 24.59
N GLY A 115 -13.00 0.61 25.40
CA GLY A 115 -12.48 -0.68 25.85
C GLY A 115 -12.24 -1.68 24.72
N TYR A 116 -13.14 -1.72 23.75
CA TYR A 116 -13.01 -2.55 22.57
C TYR A 116 -11.78 -2.16 21.73
N PHE A 117 -11.59 -0.88 21.45
CA PHE A 117 -10.46 -0.45 20.64
C PHE A 117 -9.11 -0.68 21.32
N GLU A 118 -9.01 -0.48 22.63
CA GLU A 118 -7.79 -0.78 23.38
C GLU A 118 -7.44 -2.28 23.39
N GLU A 119 -8.44 -3.14 23.39
CA GLU A 119 -8.26 -4.58 23.25
C GLU A 119 -7.81 -4.92 21.81
N LYS A 120 -8.50 -4.39 20.80
CA LYS A 120 -8.17 -4.65 19.38
C LYS A 120 -6.80 -4.13 18.98
N LYS A 121 -6.39 -2.96 19.45
CA LYS A 121 -5.02 -2.44 19.23
C LYS A 121 -3.96 -3.39 19.80
N ARG A 122 -4.21 -3.93 21.01
CA ARG A 122 -3.29 -4.91 21.60
C ARG A 122 -3.26 -6.23 20.83
N GLU A 123 -4.41 -6.74 20.41
CA GLU A 123 -4.49 -7.94 19.56
C GLU A 123 -3.74 -7.73 18.24
N ALA A 124 -3.97 -6.59 17.58
CA ALA A 124 -3.30 -6.20 16.33
C ALA A 124 -1.78 -6.16 16.52
N PHE A 125 -1.29 -5.53 17.57
CA PHE A 125 0.14 -5.46 17.86
C PHE A 125 0.74 -6.84 18.15
N HIS A 126 0.04 -7.70 18.89
CA HIS A 126 0.47 -9.10 19.12
C HIS A 126 0.52 -9.89 17.81
N LYS A 127 -0.46 -9.72 16.94
CA LYS A 127 -0.51 -10.36 15.64
C LYS A 127 0.67 -9.94 14.77
N ILE A 128 0.95 -8.62 14.69
CA ILE A 128 2.10 -8.07 13.98
C ILE A 128 3.41 -8.65 14.52
N ASN A 129 3.63 -8.67 15.84
CA ASN A 129 4.84 -9.21 16.43
C ASN A 129 5.04 -10.70 16.10
N ASN A 130 3.96 -11.48 16.06
CA ASN A 130 4.01 -12.88 15.67
C ASN A 130 4.34 -13.05 14.17
N LEU A 131 3.87 -12.13 13.31
CA LEU A 131 4.14 -12.14 11.87
C LEU A 131 5.57 -11.71 11.57
N ILE A 132 6.07 -10.66 12.20
CA ILE A 132 7.43 -10.14 11.97
C ILE A 132 8.48 -11.16 12.45
N GLY A 133 8.22 -11.87 13.57
CA GLY A 133 9.16 -12.83 14.13
C GLY A 133 10.59 -12.25 14.23
N ASP A 134 11.58 -13.06 13.83
CA ASP A 134 12.98 -12.62 13.76
C ASP A 134 13.30 -11.87 12.45
N GLY A 135 12.32 -11.65 11.56
CA GLY A 135 12.51 -11.04 10.23
C GLY A 135 12.83 -9.55 10.22
N GLY A 136 12.64 -8.87 11.36
CA GLY A 136 13.04 -7.48 11.55
C GLY A 136 12.00 -6.44 11.12
N ILE A 137 12.14 -5.28 11.72
CA ILE A 137 11.39 -4.05 11.39
C ILE A 137 12.13 -3.34 10.26
N ILE A 138 11.42 -2.66 9.37
CA ILE A 138 12.04 -1.79 8.36
C ILE A 138 12.87 -0.72 9.09
N ASP A 139 14.15 -0.63 8.75
CA ASP A 139 15.00 0.44 9.23
C ASP A 139 14.75 1.72 8.42
N HIS A 140 14.37 2.80 9.08
CA HIS A 140 14.20 4.12 8.48
C HIS A 140 15.45 4.60 7.71
N ASP A 141 16.64 4.21 8.13
CA ASP A 141 17.88 4.58 7.46
C ASP A 141 18.00 3.93 6.07
N MET A 142 17.35 2.78 5.86
CA MET A 142 17.30 2.15 4.53
C MET A 142 16.48 2.94 3.52
N LEU A 143 15.58 3.82 3.97
CA LEU A 143 14.69 4.61 3.12
C LEU A 143 15.16 6.05 2.95
N ARG A 144 16.12 6.51 3.78
CA ARG A 144 16.59 7.89 3.80
C ARG A 144 17.22 8.30 2.47
N GLU A 145 16.82 9.48 1.98
CA GLU A 145 17.30 10.10 0.73
C GLU A 145 17.10 9.24 -0.52
N ARG A 146 16.13 8.31 -0.47
CA ARG A 146 15.72 7.48 -1.61
C ARG A 146 14.38 7.92 -2.17
N THR A 147 14.15 7.58 -3.43
CA THR A 147 12.81 7.52 -4.00
C THR A 147 12.12 6.27 -3.48
N VAL A 148 11.13 6.45 -2.59
CA VAL A 148 10.37 5.36 -2.00
C VAL A 148 9.13 5.12 -2.85
N ILE A 149 8.96 3.88 -3.32
CA ILE A 149 7.81 3.43 -4.09
C ILE A 149 6.95 2.56 -3.18
N LEU A 150 5.82 3.10 -2.69
CA LEU A 150 4.81 2.34 -1.97
C LEU A 150 4.00 1.52 -2.95
N ILE A 151 3.90 0.21 -2.72
CA ILE A 151 3.19 -0.73 -3.59
C ILE A 151 2.02 -1.35 -2.84
N SER A 152 0.86 -1.37 -3.50
CA SER A 152 -0.30 -2.18 -3.13
C SER A 152 -0.71 -3.07 -4.29
N ASP A 153 -1.30 -4.24 -4.01
CA ASP A 153 -1.93 -5.09 -5.02
C ASP A 153 -3.34 -4.60 -5.40
N GLY A 154 -3.91 -3.69 -4.59
CA GLY A 154 -5.17 -3.00 -4.87
C GLY A 154 -5.47 -1.97 -3.80
N LEU A 155 -5.83 -0.77 -4.22
CA LEU A 155 -6.13 0.35 -3.34
C LEU A 155 -7.65 0.53 -3.24
N SER A 156 -8.28 -0.23 -2.33
CA SER A 156 -9.70 -0.11 -1.99
C SER A 156 -9.95 0.87 -0.86
N ASP A 157 -9.00 0.98 0.06
CA ASP A 157 -9.02 1.72 1.32
C ASP A 157 -7.71 2.51 1.46
N ILE A 158 -7.79 3.67 2.08
CA ILE A 158 -6.63 4.53 2.31
C ILE A 158 -5.86 4.18 3.59
N THR A 159 -6.45 3.44 4.53
CA THR A 159 -5.87 3.17 5.85
C THR A 159 -4.45 2.58 5.79
N PRO A 160 -4.12 1.59 4.95
CA PRO A 160 -2.75 1.09 4.83
C PRO A 160 -1.76 2.16 4.36
N LEU A 161 -2.21 3.09 3.50
CA LEU A 161 -1.41 4.22 3.06
C LEU A 161 -1.22 5.26 4.16
N ASP A 162 -2.27 5.57 4.96
CA ASP A 162 -2.17 6.47 6.11
C ASP A 162 -1.12 5.98 7.10
N VAL A 163 -1.09 4.67 7.39
CA VAL A 163 -0.07 4.05 8.23
C VAL A 163 1.32 4.18 7.63
N ALA A 164 1.45 3.93 6.33
CA ALA A 164 2.73 4.05 5.63
C ALA A 164 3.23 5.50 5.61
N LEU A 165 2.35 6.45 5.37
CA LEU A 165 2.68 7.89 5.41
C LEU A 165 3.10 8.33 6.80
N ASP A 166 2.41 7.85 7.85
CA ASP A 166 2.76 8.15 9.23
C ASP A 166 4.11 7.56 9.62
N PHE A 167 4.36 6.31 9.24
CA PHE A 167 5.65 5.64 9.38
C PHE A 167 6.80 6.39 8.67
N LEU A 168 6.53 6.96 7.49
CA LEU A 168 7.54 7.67 6.69
C LEU A 168 7.76 9.12 7.12
N LYS A 169 6.88 9.73 7.93
CA LYS A 169 7.02 11.14 8.37
C LYS A 169 8.39 11.53 8.93
N PRO A 170 9.06 10.69 9.77
CA PRO A 170 10.38 11.03 10.28
C PRO A 170 11.49 10.84 9.26
N VAL A 171 11.23 10.22 8.11
CA VAL A 171 12.22 9.89 7.09
C VAL A 171 12.32 11.01 6.06
N LYS A 172 13.53 11.53 5.85
CA LYS A 172 13.76 12.45 4.73
C LYS A 172 13.85 11.66 3.43
N LEU A 173 12.77 11.63 2.67
CA LEU A 173 12.72 10.99 1.36
C LEU A 173 13.22 11.94 0.26
N ALA A 174 13.78 11.39 -0.82
CA ALA A 174 14.03 12.14 -2.05
C ALA A 174 12.72 12.36 -2.82
N ARG A 175 11.86 11.34 -2.88
CA ARG A 175 10.55 11.35 -3.54
C ARG A 175 9.66 10.24 -2.97
N LEU A 176 8.35 10.49 -2.93
CA LEU A 176 7.32 9.52 -2.59
C LEU A 176 6.49 9.18 -3.83
N VAL A 177 6.53 7.92 -4.24
CA VAL A 177 5.79 7.37 -5.37
C VAL A 177 4.81 6.32 -4.85
N ILE A 178 3.58 6.32 -5.35
CA ILE A 178 2.61 5.27 -5.05
C ILE A 178 2.27 4.54 -6.33
N ALA A 179 2.31 3.21 -6.29
CA ALA A 179 2.01 2.37 -7.43
C ALA A 179 1.07 1.23 -7.06
N ALA A 180 0.07 1.00 -7.90
CA ALA A 180 -0.88 -0.11 -7.75
C ALA A 180 -1.43 -0.55 -9.11
N PRO A 181 -1.75 -1.84 -9.30
CA PRO A 181 -2.44 -2.30 -10.50
C PRO A 181 -3.85 -1.74 -10.62
N VAL A 182 -4.58 -1.66 -9.51
CA VAL A 182 -5.95 -1.17 -9.47
C VAL A 182 -6.21 -0.33 -8.23
N ALA A 183 -6.99 0.74 -8.39
CA ALA A 183 -7.40 1.61 -7.29
C ALA A 183 -8.83 2.10 -7.43
N SER A 184 -9.48 2.44 -6.33
CA SER A 184 -10.75 3.17 -6.33
C SER A 184 -10.53 4.64 -6.65
N VAL A 185 -11.52 5.28 -7.26
CA VAL A 185 -11.48 6.73 -7.54
C VAL A 185 -11.26 7.53 -6.26
N ASP A 186 -11.99 7.17 -5.19
CA ASP A 186 -11.95 7.90 -3.91
C ASP A 186 -10.55 7.88 -3.29
N VAL A 187 -9.84 6.75 -3.38
CA VAL A 187 -8.46 6.65 -2.88
C VAL A 187 -7.50 7.43 -3.77
N VAL A 188 -7.65 7.37 -5.10
CA VAL A 188 -6.80 8.13 -6.04
C VAL A 188 -6.87 9.64 -5.77
N ASP A 189 -8.07 10.18 -5.57
CA ASP A 189 -8.27 11.60 -5.30
C ASP A 189 -7.58 12.07 -4.02
N ARG A 190 -7.53 11.21 -2.99
CA ARG A 190 -6.85 11.49 -1.72
C ARG A 190 -5.33 11.37 -1.82
N VAL A 191 -4.87 10.28 -2.41
CA VAL A 191 -3.45 9.97 -2.51
C VAL A 191 -2.70 10.96 -3.39
N HIS A 192 -3.37 11.52 -4.39
CA HIS A 192 -2.82 12.58 -5.24
C HIS A 192 -2.35 13.83 -4.48
N MET A 193 -2.92 14.09 -3.30
CA MET A 193 -2.55 15.23 -2.47
C MET A 193 -1.28 15.02 -1.66
N VAL A 194 -0.82 13.77 -1.50
CA VAL A 194 0.28 13.42 -0.59
C VAL A 194 1.47 12.77 -1.30
N ALA A 195 1.26 12.14 -2.45
CA ALA A 195 2.32 11.54 -3.24
C ALA A 195 2.88 12.53 -4.27
N ASP A 196 4.19 12.48 -4.51
CA ASP A 196 4.82 13.24 -5.60
C ASP A 196 4.40 12.70 -6.97
N GLU A 197 4.17 11.39 -7.06
CA GLU A 197 3.76 10.71 -8.30
C GLU A 197 2.90 9.47 -8.03
N LEU A 198 1.97 9.21 -8.97
CA LEU A 198 1.09 8.05 -8.98
C LEU A 198 1.27 7.22 -10.23
N HIS A 199 1.38 5.89 -10.07
CA HIS A 199 1.41 4.92 -11.14
C HIS A 199 0.33 3.87 -10.92
N ILE A 200 -0.85 4.07 -11.50
CA ILE A 200 -2.00 3.18 -11.37
C ILE A 200 -2.40 2.72 -12.77
N LEU A 201 -2.48 1.39 -12.98
CA LEU A 201 -2.81 0.84 -14.29
C LEU A 201 -4.30 0.99 -14.61
N ASP A 202 -5.16 0.84 -13.60
CA ASP A 202 -6.61 0.93 -13.79
C ASP A 202 -7.31 1.55 -12.57
N VAL A 203 -8.23 2.49 -12.80
CA VAL A 203 -9.00 3.19 -11.75
C VAL A 203 -10.47 2.82 -11.86
N LYS A 204 -11.07 2.37 -10.78
CA LYS A 204 -12.45 1.87 -10.70
C LYS A 204 -13.36 2.81 -9.92
N ALA A 205 -14.45 3.23 -10.55
CA ALA A 205 -15.51 3.98 -9.85
C ALA A 205 -16.30 3.08 -8.88
N ASN A 206 -16.47 1.79 -9.23
CA ASN A 206 -17.09 0.78 -8.37
C ASN A 206 -16.04 -0.31 -8.09
N TYR A 207 -15.33 -0.16 -7.00
CA TYR A 207 -14.33 -1.14 -6.58
C TYR A 207 -15.01 -2.32 -5.90
N LEU A 208 -14.78 -3.54 -6.41
CA LEU A 208 -15.44 -4.77 -5.93
C LEU A 208 -14.61 -5.61 -4.97
N GLY A 209 -13.40 -5.18 -4.67
CA GLY A 209 -12.42 -5.93 -3.88
C GLY A 209 -11.21 -6.33 -4.71
N THR A 210 -10.05 -6.38 -4.08
CA THR A 210 -8.75 -6.57 -4.76
C THR A 210 -8.70 -7.87 -5.56
N ASP A 211 -9.11 -8.99 -4.96
CA ASP A 211 -9.06 -10.32 -5.59
C ASP A 211 -9.95 -10.45 -6.84
N HIS A 212 -10.97 -9.60 -6.96
CA HIS A 212 -11.86 -9.59 -8.13
C HIS A 212 -11.13 -9.27 -9.43
N TYR A 213 -10.03 -8.54 -9.37
CA TYR A 213 -9.29 -8.07 -10.54
C TYR A 213 -8.17 -9.01 -10.98
N TYR A 214 -8.00 -10.15 -10.29
CA TYR A 214 -7.02 -11.18 -10.61
C TYR A 214 -7.70 -12.48 -10.99
N GLU A 215 -7.34 -13.06 -12.15
CA GLU A 215 -7.89 -14.35 -12.61
C GLU A 215 -7.39 -15.51 -11.72
N GLN A 216 -6.13 -15.43 -11.31
CA GLN A 216 -5.52 -16.37 -10.40
C GLN A 216 -5.34 -15.70 -9.04
N ASN A 217 -5.88 -16.31 -7.99
CA ASN A 217 -5.60 -15.86 -6.63
C ASN A 217 -4.25 -16.43 -6.18
N ASP A 218 -3.19 -15.73 -6.60
CA ASP A 218 -1.80 -16.05 -6.30
C ASP A 218 -1.29 -15.35 -5.03
N LEU A 219 -2.18 -15.09 -4.07
CA LEU A 219 -1.83 -14.47 -2.79
C LEU A 219 -0.82 -15.35 -2.04
N PRO A 220 0.41 -14.87 -1.80
CA PRO A 220 1.41 -15.64 -1.08
C PRO A 220 1.04 -15.73 0.40
N THR A 221 1.46 -16.81 1.05
CA THR A 221 1.43 -16.86 2.51
C THR A 221 2.49 -15.91 3.08
N HIS A 222 2.30 -15.45 4.32
CA HIS A 222 3.26 -14.55 4.95
C HIS A 222 4.68 -15.15 5.03
N GLU A 223 4.81 -16.46 5.28
CA GLU A 223 6.10 -17.15 5.27
C GLU A 223 6.77 -17.11 3.88
N GLN A 224 5.98 -17.29 2.81
CA GLN A 224 6.48 -17.18 1.44
C GLN A 224 6.92 -15.75 1.11
N THR A 225 6.17 -14.76 1.59
CA THR A 225 6.50 -13.34 1.45
C THR A 225 7.85 -13.00 2.10
N ILE A 226 8.06 -13.42 3.35
CA ILE A 226 9.34 -13.23 4.05
C ILE A 226 10.49 -13.92 3.31
N ALA A 227 10.28 -15.15 2.84
CA ALA A 227 11.30 -15.87 2.08
C ALA A 227 11.69 -15.14 0.79
N LYS A 228 10.72 -14.58 0.05
CA LYS A 228 10.94 -13.78 -1.16
C LYS A 228 11.72 -12.50 -0.86
N ILE A 229 11.33 -11.74 0.15
CA ILE A 229 12.03 -10.51 0.56
C ILE A 229 13.50 -10.82 0.89
N ASN A 230 13.75 -11.85 1.69
CA ASN A 230 15.10 -12.28 2.06
C ASN A 230 15.92 -12.72 0.85
N GLN A 231 15.32 -13.40 -0.11
CA GLN A 231 16.00 -13.83 -1.34
C GLN A 231 16.42 -12.61 -2.20
N ILE A 232 15.57 -11.60 -2.31
CA ILE A 232 15.88 -10.37 -3.03
C ILE A 232 17.06 -9.63 -2.36
N ILE A 233 17.03 -9.49 -1.04
CA ILE A 233 18.13 -8.86 -0.28
C ILE A 233 19.45 -9.61 -0.46
N LEU A 234 19.42 -10.94 -0.50
CA LEU A 234 20.63 -11.76 -0.70
C LEU A 234 21.21 -11.67 -2.12
N ASN A 235 20.37 -11.50 -3.13
CA ASN A 235 20.81 -11.39 -4.53
C ASN A 235 21.50 -10.06 -4.85
N TRP A 236 21.40 -9.06 -3.98
CA TRP A 236 21.98 -7.71 -4.14
C TRP A 236 23.23 -7.47 -3.28
N ARG A 237 23.71 -8.47 -2.57
CA ARG A 237 25.01 -8.46 -1.88
C ARG A 237 26.05 -9.13 -2.78
#